data_a1263b53d55213f84183390b16f448f8
#
_entry.id   a1263b53d55213f84183390b16f448f8
#
_cell.length_a   1.000
_cell.length_b   1.000
_cell.length_c   1.000
_cell.angle_alpha   90.00
_cell.angle_beta   90.00
_cell.angle_gamma   90.00
#
_symmetry.space_group_name_H-M   'P 1'
#
loop_
_entity.id
_entity.type
_entity.pdbx_description
1 polymer ?
#
loop_
_entity_poly.entity_id
_entity_poly.type
_entity_poly.pdbx_seq_one_letter_code
_entity_poly.pdbx_strand_id
1 'polypeptide(L)'
;MLIKKIILLICNFIFLLYADEACGAVVTKTPAYAKSRIEDITGVKIPSDAKMVFHYYNRTSWQENDEQYSVFEFKSEPTEWLMTNSFSDEKNELLKKDLDYRAEKVGVPEQYRVDSLDDYMWLELNGVDMEYIPNKLCLIVYVRIH
;
A
#
# COMPACT_ATOMS: atom_id res chain seq x y z
N MET A 1 -15.91 -16.66 50.62
CA MET A 1 -15.06 -17.31 49.61
C MET A 1 -15.71 -17.31 48.21
N LEU A 2 -17.01 -17.54 48.12
CA LEU A 2 -17.76 -17.58 46.84
C LEU A 2 -17.82 -16.20 46.15
N ILE A 3 -18.09 -15.15 46.91
CA ILE A 3 -18.23 -13.77 46.42
C ILE A 3 -16.92 -13.27 45.77
N LYS A 4 -15.74 -13.58 46.34
CA LYS A 4 -14.45 -13.19 45.76
C LYS A 4 -14.17 -13.86 44.41
N LYS A 5 -14.60 -15.14 44.26
CA LYS A 5 -14.48 -15.85 42.98
C LYS A 5 -15.40 -15.30 41.89
N ILE A 6 -16.62 -14.89 42.28
CA ILE A 6 -17.60 -14.30 41.36
C ILE A 6 -17.10 -12.90 40.87
N ILE A 7 -16.57 -12.09 41.78
CA ILE A 7 -15.99 -10.77 41.44
C ILE A 7 -14.81 -10.93 40.50
N LEU A 8 -13.92 -11.89 40.74
CA LEU A 8 -12.76 -12.17 39.89
C LEU A 8 -13.18 -12.63 38.47
N LEU A 9 -14.26 -13.44 38.41
CA LEU A 9 -14.79 -13.92 37.13
C LEU A 9 -15.43 -12.78 36.33
N ILE A 10 -16.17 -11.86 36.99
CA ILE A 10 -16.77 -10.69 36.35
C ILE A 10 -15.70 -9.70 35.87
N CYS A 11 -14.65 -9.47 36.67
CA CYS A 11 -13.54 -8.60 36.26
C CYS A 11 -12.78 -9.17 35.05
N ASN A 12 -12.55 -10.49 34.98
CA ASN A 12 -11.94 -11.11 33.81
C ASN A 12 -12.84 -11.05 32.57
N PHE A 13 -14.16 -11.18 32.74
CA PHE A 13 -15.11 -11.10 31.64
C PHE A 13 -15.22 -9.66 31.10
N ILE A 14 -15.21 -8.66 31.99
CA ILE A 14 -15.21 -7.24 31.62
C ILE A 14 -13.87 -6.89 30.92
N PHE A 15 -12.74 -7.43 31.40
CA PHE A 15 -11.43 -7.19 30.76
C PHE A 15 -11.36 -7.81 29.37
N LEU A 16 -11.97 -8.98 29.14
CA LEU A 16 -12.09 -9.59 27.81
C LEU A 16 -12.99 -8.78 26.87
N LEU A 17 -14.08 -8.20 27.37
CA LEU A 17 -14.97 -7.36 26.58
C LEU A 17 -14.34 -6.00 26.22
N TYR A 18 -13.49 -5.43 27.08
CA TYR A 18 -12.76 -4.19 26.79
C TYR A 18 -11.49 -4.41 25.98
N ALA A 19 -10.89 -5.61 25.99
CA ALA A 19 -9.74 -5.93 25.16
C ALA A 19 -10.09 -6.01 23.66
N ASP A 20 -11.34 -6.36 23.33
CA ASP A 20 -11.81 -6.38 21.93
C ASP A 20 -12.06 -4.98 21.35
N GLU A 21 -12.33 -3.95 22.19
CA GLU A 21 -12.52 -2.56 21.70
C GLU A 21 -11.22 -1.75 21.70
N ALA A 22 -10.20 -2.14 22.46
CA ALA A 22 -8.89 -1.46 22.49
C ALA A 22 -7.91 -1.97 21.43
N CYS A 23 -8.14 -3.12 20.85
CA CYS A 23 -7.55 -3.56 19.60
C CYS A 23 -8.38 -2.97 18.47
N GLY A 24 -8.19 -1.70 18.16
CA GLY A 24 -8.49 -1.19 16.84
C GLY A 24 -7.82 -2.17 15.89
N ALA A 25 -8.62 -3.04 15.25
CA ALA A 25 -8.11 -4.05 14.35
C ALA A 25 -7.21 -3.34 13.37
N VAL A 26 -5.90 -3.49 13.54
CA VAL A 26 -4.96 -3.33 12.44
C VAL A 26 -5.38 -4.43 11.49
N VAL A 27 -6.38 -4.12 10.66
CA VAL A 27 -6.74 -4.95 9.53
C VAL A 27 -5.52 -4.89 8.65
N THR A 28 -4.62 -5.84 8.84
CA THR A 28 -3.53 -6.11 7.91
C THR A 28 -4.22 -6.51 6.62
N LYS A 29 -4.53 -5.49 5.81
CA LYS A 29 -5.19 -5.72 4.55
C LYS A 29 -4.24 -6.56 3.71
N THR A 30 -4.71 -7.72 3.28
CA THR A 30 -3.91 -8.69 2.55
C THR A 30 -3.38 -8.10 1.24
N PRO A 31 -2.26 -8.61 0.70
CA PRO A 31 -1.80 -8.24 -0.64
C PRO A 31 -2.89 -8.33 -1.72
N ALA A 32 -3.77 -9.33 -1.63
CA ALA A 32 -4.91 -9.48 -2.54
C ALA A 32 -5.90 -8.32 -2.43
N TYR A 33 -6.19 -7.85 -1.22
CA TYR A 33 -7.04 -6.67 -1.00
C TYR A 33 -6.40 -5.40 -1.59
N ALA A 34 -5.10 -5.21 -1.34
CA ALA A 34 -4.39 -4.04 -1.84
C ALA A 34 -4.38 -3.99 -3.38
N LYS A 35 -4.16 -5.12 -4.03
CA LYS A 35 -4.22 -5.27 -5.48
C LYS A 35 -5.63 -4.97 -6.01
N SER A 36 -6.66 -5.61 -5.45
CA SER A 36 -8.06 -5.41 -5.84
C SER A 36 -8.45 -3.94 -5.74
N ARG A 37 -8.07 -3.26 -4.66
CA ARG A 37 -8.36 -1.84 -4.45
C ARG A 37 -7.74 -0.95 -5.52
N ILE A 38 -6.47 -1.18 -5.89
CA ILE A 38 -5.82 -0.44 -6.97
C ILE A 38 -6.60 -0.63 -8.27
N GLU A 39 -6.94 -1.88 -8.61
CA GLU A 39 -7.69 -2.22 -9.81
C GLU A 39 -9.09 -1.61 -9.84
N ASP A 40 -9.78 -1.58 -8.69
CA ASP A 40 -11.12 -1.00 -8.56
C ASP A 40 -11.13 0.52 -8.75
N ILE A 41 -10.11 1.22 -8.22
CA ILE A 41 -10.00 2.68 -8.31
C ILE A 41 -9.58 3.12 -9.71
N THR A 42 -8.60 2.43 -10.30
CA THR A 42 -7.96 2.86 -11.55
C THR A 42 -8.53 2.21 -12.81
N GLY A 43 -9.16 1.04 -12.68
CA GLY A 43 -9.50 0.18 -13.79
C GLY A 43 -8.29 -0.56 -14.41
N VAL A 44 -7.08 -0.28 -13.93
CA VAL A 44 -5.83 -0.90 -14.41
C VAL A 44 -5.63 -2.24 -13.73
N LYS A 45 -5.63 -3.32 -14.51
CA LYS A 45 -5.40 -4.67 -14.00
C LYS A 45 -3.90 -4.92 -13.80
N ILE A 46 -3.48 -5.15 -12.57
CA ILE A 46 -2.08 -5.51 -12.27
C ILE A 46 -1.83 -6.93 -12.79
N PRO A 47 -0.78 -7.15 -13.60
CA PRO A 47 -0.46 -8.47 -14.15
C PRO A 47 -0.37 -9.57 -13.09
N SER A 48 -0.78 -10.79 -13.46
CA SER A 48 -0.83 -11.92 -12.51
C SER A 48 0.55 -12.43 -12.08
N ASP A 49 1.58 -12.17 -12.88
CA ASP A 49 2.99 -12.49 -12.60
C ASP A 49 3.69 -11.42 -11.75
N ALA A 50 3.07 -10.26 -11.55
CA ALA A 50 3.54 -9.23 -10.64
C ALA A 50 3.39 -9.70 -9.19
N LYS A 51 4.51 -9.79 -8.47
CA LYS A 51 4.56 -10.19 -7.07
C LYS A 51 4.62 -8.96 -6.18
N MET A 52 3.69 -8.81 -5.25
CA MET A 52 3.78 -7.77 -4.21
C MET A 52 4.94 -8.11 -3.26
N VAL A 53 5.91 -7.20 -3.17
CA VAL A 53 7.12 -7.34 -2.34
C VAL A 53 7.13 -6.40 -1.14
N PHE A 54 6.32 -5.36 -1.18
CA PHE A 54 6.11 -4.43 -0.07
C PHE A 54 4.67 -3.92 -0.06
N HIS A 55 4.12 -3.73 1.14
CA HIS A 55 2.80 -3.15 1.32
C HIS A 55 2.72 -2.40 2.64
N TYR A 56 2.24 -1.17 2.56
CA TYR A 56 1.90 -0.32 3.68
C TYR A 56 0.46 0.17 3.52
N TYR A 57 -0.29 0.14 4.60
CA TYR A 57 -1.63 0.70 4.64
C TYR A 57 -1.84 1.42 5.97
N ASN A 58 -2.31 2.64 5.90
CA ASN A 58 -2.69 3.42 7.06
C ASN A 58 -4.10 3.97 6.85
N ARG A 59 -4.95 3.74 7.85
CA ARG A 59 -6.27 4.35 7.94
C ARG A 59 -6.30 5.25 9.16
N THR A 60 -6.35 6.56 8.94
CA THR A 60 -6.60 7.50 10.02
C THR A 60 -8.11 7.61 10.25
N SER A 61 -8.59 7.02 11.33
CA SER A 61 -10.02 6.94 11.71
C SER A 61 -10.71 8.29 11.87
N TRP A 62 -9.97 9.39 11.95
CA TRP A 62 -10.48 10.73 12.21
C TRP A 62 -10.60 11.63 10.97
N GLN A 63 -10.04 11.27 9.83
CA GLN A 63 -9.95 12.15 8.66
C GLN A 63 -10.39 11.52 7.34
N GLU A 64 -10.95 10.30 7.33
CA GLU A 64 -11.32 9.56 6.10
C GLU A 64 -10.18 9.38 5.07
N ASN A 65 -8.95 9.75 5.43
CA ASN A 65 -7.79 9.68 4.57
C ASN A 65 -7.14 8.29 4.67
N ASP A 66 -7.40 7.47 3.69
CA ASP A 66 -6.73 6.17 3.54
C ASP A 66 -5.46 6.35 2.71
N GLU A 67 -4.33 5.90 3.23
CA GLU A 67 -3.04 5.90 2.53
C GLU A 67 -2.58 4.46 2.31
N GLN A 68 -2.24 4.12 1.08
CA GLN A 68 -1.69 2.82 0.74
C GLN A 68 -0.46 3.01 -0.14
N TYR A 69 0.62 2.30 0.20
CA TYR A 69 1.84 2.23 -0.59
C TYR A 69 2.14 0.75 -0.88
N SER A 70 2.30 0.40 -2.14
CA SER A 70 2.54 -0.98 -2.57
C SER A 70 3.64 -1.03 -3.61
N VAL A 71 4.49 -2.05 -3.53
CA VAL A 71 5.53 -2.30 -4.53
C VAL A 71 5.33 -3.71 -5.10
N PHE A 72 5.29 -3.78 -6.42
CA PHE A 72 5.19 -5.03 -7.19
C PHE A 72 6.47 -5.26 -7.98
N GLU A 73 7.00 -6.46 -7.92
CA GLU A 73 8.15 -6.90 -8.69
C GLU A 73 7.69 -7.81 -9.85
N PHE A 74 8.26 -7.58 -11.02
CA PHE A 74 8.02 -8.37 -12.22
C PHE A 74 9.20 -9.29 -12.51
N LYS A 75 8.94 -10.43 -13.16
CA LYS A 75 10.00 -11.33 -13.63
C LYS A 75 10.69 -10.83 -14.89
N SER A 76 9.99 -10.04 -15.69
CA SER A 76 10.46 -9.42 -16.92
C SER A 76 9.71 -8.11 -17.14
N GLU A 77 10.22 -7.26 -18.01
CA GLU A 77 9.59 -5.98 -18.33
C GLU A 77 8.19 -6.19 -18.91
N PRO A 78 7.14 -5.57 -18.32
CA PRO A 78 5.76 -5.70 -18.77
C PRO A 78 5.42 -4.69 -19.88
N THR A 79 6.19 -4.68 -20.97
CA THR A 79 6.14 -3.65 -22.03
C THR A 79 4.74 -3.47 -22.61
N GLU A 80 4.05 -4.56 -22.98
CA GLU A 80 2.70 -4.50 -23.54
C GLU A 80 1.70 -3.91 -22.54
N TRP A 81 1.81 -4.28 -21.26
CA TRP A 81 0.97 -3.76 -20.20
C TRP A 81 1.18 -2.26 -19.97
N LEU A 82 2.44 -1.80 -19.96
CA LEU A 82 2.79 -0.39 -19.83
C LEU A 82 2.21 0.44 -20.99
N MET A 83 2.35 -0.04 -22.22
CA MET A 83 1.82 0.61 -23.42
C MET A 83 0.28 0.64 -23.40
N THR A 84 -0.36 -0.48 -23.08
CA THR A 84 -1.83 -0.58 -23.05
C THR A 84 -2.45 0.37 -22.03
N ASN A 85 -1.77 0.62 -20.91
CA ASN A 85 -2.24 1.50 -19.86
C ASN A 85 -1.70 2.94 -20.00
N SER A 86 -1.02 3.27 -21.10
CA SER A 86 -0.56 4.63 -21.42
C SER A 86 0.38 5.23 -20.38
N PHE A 87 1.31 4.43 -19.83
CA PHE A 87 2.37 4.97 -18.99
C PHE A 87 3.22 5.97 -19.79
N SER A 88 3.48 7.13 -19.19
CA SER A 88 4.30 8.18 -19.76
C SER A 88 5.77 7.97 -19.41
N ASP A 89 6.66 8.18 -20.39
CA ASP A 89 8.11 8.24 -20.21
C ASP A 89 8.65 9.67 -20.04
N GLU A 90 7.76 10.67 -20.09
CA GLU A 90 8.12 12.05 -19.78
C GLU A 90 8.53 12.19 -18.32
N LYS A 91 9.53 13.05 -18.06
CA LYS A 91 10.01 13.28 -16.70
C LYS A 91 8.98 14.05 -15.87
N ASN A 92 8.61 13.48 -14.73
CA ASN A 92 7.75 14.11 -13.72
C ASN A 92 8.49 14.17 -12.37
N GLU A 93 9.37 15.14 -12.22
CA GLU A 93 10.23 15.28 -11.04
C GLU A 93 9.43 15.53 -9.74
N LEU A 94 8.23 16.11 -9.82
CA LEU A 94 7.38 16.33 -8.66
C LEU A 94 6.79 15.01 -8.15
N LEU A 95 6.27 14.19 -9.06
CA LEU A 95 5.74 12.88 -8.73
C LEU A 95 6.84 11.99 -8.14
N LYS A 96 8.00 11.94 -8.81
CA LYS A 96 9.16 11.19 -8.33
C LYS A 96 9.54 11.58 -6.92
N LYS A 97 9.71 12.87 -6.64
CA LYS A 97 10.07 13.36 -5.30
C LYS A 97 9.02 13.01 -4.24
N ASP A 98 7.74 13.10 -4.58
CA ASP A 98 6.65 12.76 -3.65
C ASP A 98 6.67 11.25 -3.33
N LEU A 99 6.84 10.38 -4.32
CA LEU A 99 6.94 8.94 -4.13
C LEU A 99 8.19 8.53 -3.35
N ASP A 100 9.34 9.14 -3.62
CA ASP A 100 10.58 8.91 -2.86
C ASP A 100 10.43 9.30 -1.39
N TYR A 101 9.91 10.49 -1.12
CA TYR A 101 9.64 10.96 0.24
C TYR A 101 8.71 10.02 1.00
N ARG A 102 7.66 9.53 0.34
CA ARG A 102 6.70 8.59 0.94
C ARG A 102 7.32 7.22 1.16
N ALA A 103 8.12 6.74 0.20
CA ALA A 103 8.85 5.48 0.33
C ALA A 103 9.73 5.46 1.57
N GLU A 104 10.47 6.54 1.82
CA GLU A 104 11.29 6.69 3.01
C GLU A 104 10.44 6.70 4.28
N LYS A 105 9.38 7.51 4.30
CA LYS A 105 8.49 7.66 5.45
C LYS A 105 7.81 6.36 5.87
N VAL A 106 7.39 5.52 4.91
CA VAL A 106 6.70 4.25 5.20
C VAL A 106 7.66 3.05 5.32
N GLY A 107 8.96 3.26 5.16
CA GLY A 107 9.98 2.23 5.36
C GLY A 107 10.12 1.24 4.20
N VAL A 108 9.89 1.68 2.95
CA VAL A 108 10.16 0.85 1.77
C VAL A 108 11.64 0.43 1.78
N PRO A 109 11.97 -0.86 1.58
CA PRO A 109 13.35 -1.31 1.47
C PRO A 109 14.10 -0.56 0.36
N GLU A 110 15.37 -0.23 0.60
CA GLU A 110 16.17 0.62 -0.29
C GLU A 110 16.24 0.10 -1.74
N GLN A 111 16.31 -1.22 -1.92
CA GLN A 111 16.34 -1.84 -3.24
C GLN A 111 15.09 -1.57 -4.09
N TYR A 112 13.97 -1.16 -3.49
CA TYR A 112 12.72 -0.83 -4.16
C TYR A 112 12.43 0.67 -4.19
N ARG A 113 13.34 1.50 -3.72
CA ARG A 113 13.22 2.96 -3.85
C ARG A 113 13.75 3.42 -5.19
N VAL A 114 13.23 4.55 -5.67
CA VAL A 114 13.72 5.19 -6.90
C VAL A 114 15.06 5.84 -6.62
N ASP A 115 16.08 5.52 -7.41
CA ASP A 115 17.35 6.21 -7.38
C ASP A 115 17.30 7.46 -8.29
N SER A 116 18.13 8.47 -8.02
CA SER A 116 18.22 9.67 -8.85
C SER A 116 18.63 9.40 -10.30
N LEU A 117 19.30 8.26 -10.53
CA LEU A 117 19.77 7.82 -11.85
C LEU A 117 18.80 6.87 -12.56
N ASP A 118 17.72 6.42 -11.88
CA ASP A 118 16.77 5.51 -12.47
C ASP A 118 15.94 6.20 -13.56
N ASP A 119 15.78 5.51 -14.69
CA ASP A 119 14.70 5.82 -15.62
C ASP A 119 13.39 5.30 -15.04
N TYR A 120 12.31 5.99 -15.31
CA TYR A 120 10.99 5.60 -14.85
C TYR A 120 9.91 5.95 -15.87
N MET A 121 8.79 5.21 -15.79
CA MET A 121 7.55 5.52 -16.49
C MET A 121 6.46 5.69 -15.43
N TRP A 122 5.53 6.60 -15.67
CA TRP A 122 4.52 6.92 -14.67
C TRP A 122 3.11 7.03 -15.25
N LEU A 123 2.12 6.85 -14.37
CA LEU A 123 0.71 6.99 -14.64
C LEU A 123 0.02 7.53 -13.38
N GLU A 124 -0.83 8.53 -13.56
CA GLU A 124 -1.67 9.10 -12.49
C GLU A 124 -3.14 8.94 -12.87
N LEU A 125 -3.92 8.24 -12.05
CA LEU A 125 -5.34 7.99 -12.27
C LEU A 125 -6.13 8.01 -10.97
N ASN A 126 -7.15 8.87 -10.90
CA ASN A 126 -8.14 8.85 -9.80
C ASN A 126 -7.52 8.92 -8.39
N GLY A 127 -6.43 9.69 -8.20
CA GLY A 127 -5.71 9.79 -6.93
C GLY A 127 -4.80 8.60 -6.63
N VAL A 128 -4.47 7.81 -7.64
CA VAL A 128 -3.46 6.75 -7.60
C VAL A 128 -2.30 7.15 -8.47
N ASP A 129 -1.12 7.19 -7.87
CA ASP A 129 0.15 7.43 -8.53
C ASP A 129 0.87 6.10 -8.74
N MET A 130 1.28 5.82 -9.97
CA MET A 130 2.03 4.62 -10.34
C MET A 130 3.36 5.01 -10.98
N GLU A 131 4.45 4.38 -10.56
CA GLU A 131 5.78 4.59 -11.13
C GLU A 131 6.44 3.24 -11.39
N TYR A 132 6.74 2.95 -12.64
CA TYR A 132 7.46 1.76 -13.05
C TYR A 132 8.94 2.07 -13.27
N ILE A 133 9.82 1.29 -12.66
CA ILE A 133 11.28 1.45 -12.71
C ILE A 133 11.88 0.28 -13.49
N PRO A 134 12.24 0.48 -14.78
CA PRO A 134 12.66 -0.61 -15.67
C PRO A 134 13.88 -1.38 -15.17
N ASN A 135 14.92 -0.70 -14.70
CA ASN A 135 16.16 -1.35 -14.23
C ASN A 135 15.99 -2.16 -12.94
N LYS A 136 14.89 -1.96 -12.21
CA LYS A 136 14.53 -2.70 -10.99
C LYS A 136 13.36 -3.67 -11.23
N LEU A 137 12.76 -3.66 -12.41
CA LEU A 137 11.56 -4.43 -12.73
C LEU A 137 10.47 -4.28 -11.67
N CYS A 138 10.28 -3.09 -11.13
CA CYS A 138 9.30 -2.88 -10.09
C CYS A 138 8.33 -1.74 -10.41
N LEU A 139 7.09 -1.90 -9.95
CA LEU A 139 6.02 -0.93 -10.00
C LEU A 139 5.72 -0.44 -8.58
N ILE A 140 5.85 0.83 -8.36
CA ILE A 140 5.41 1.52 -7.16
C ILE A 140 3.99 2.02 -7.38
N VAL A 141 3.10 1.78 -6.41
CA VAL A 141 1.73 2.28 -6.44
C VAL A 141 1.41 2.96 -5.12
N TYR A 142 1.07 4.23 -5.20
CA TYR A 142 0.61 5.01 -4.08
C TYR A 142 -0.85 5.42 -4.27
N VAL A 143 -1.69 5.07 -3.31
CA VAL A 143 -3.13 5.39 -3.29
C VAL A 143 -3.39 6.41 -2.21
N ARG A 144 -3.98 7.54 -2.60
CA ARG A 144 -4.44 8.60 -1.70
C ARG A 144 -5.94 8.80 -1.92
N ILE A 145 -6.74 8.51 -0.91
CA ILE A 145 -8.18 8.79 -0.92
C ILE A 145 -8.45 9.88 0.13
N HIS A 146 -9.06 10.95 -0.32
CA HIS A 146 -9.51 12.07 0.50
C HIS A 146 -11.01 11.96 0.74
#